data_9274acbde19d762bee35f7a4fa692c73
#
_entry.id   9274acbde19d762bee35f7a4fa692c73
#
_cell.length_a   1.000
_cell.length_b   1.000
_cell.length_c   1.000
_cell.angle_alpha   90.00
_cell.angle_beta   90.00
_cell.angle_gamma   90.00
#
_symmetry.space_group_name_H-M   'P 1'
#
loop_
_entity.id
_entity.type
_entity.pdbx_description
1 polymer ?
#
loop_
_entity_poly.entity_id
_entity_poly.type
_entity_poly.pdbx_seq_one_letter_code
_entity_poly.pdbx_strand_id
1 'polypeptide(L)'
;MIRKILAAGFGLALMSTSALAQPEGESFADWKAGFRDRLSAAGTSDETVASMLDGLEPEMRIIESDRSQPEFVRPIWAYLEIAASDLRIRNGRDAYARNRETVDAVAAQFEVRPEILVAIWGLESSYGAIPGNNDIVQALATLAWEGRRRAWAEGELIAVGEMLDEGYATRDQLTGSWAGAMGQMQFIPSTYLERAQDWDGDGRRNIWTHEGDALASAANLLSRAGWDLGGPAILEVDLPEGFDFAAWQPHDSRPVSQWAQLGLTPARGEWSADHLMRAARLELPAGGFGPGFLTFDNFRVIKRYNNSTSYAIGVAHLADRIAGGEAFEGPWPEDNPPINRTQTRELQTALNSLGFNSGTPDGIAGPNTRAALRAFQRSRGLLADGYVGRQAYAAVMEAAGG
;
A
#
# COMPACT_ATOMS: atom_id res chain seq x y z
N MET A 1 -1.09 12.90 38.88
CA MET A 1 -1.73 13.89 37.99
C MET A 1 -1.99 13.27 36.63
N ILE A 2 -3.18 13.38 36.21
CA ILE A 2 -4.01 12.66 35.27
C ILE A 2 -3.42 12.60 33.86
N ARG A 3 -3.28 11.38 33.34
CA ARG A 3 -3.06 11.07 31.91
C ARG A 3 -4.28 11.52 31.10
N LYS A 4 -4.11 12.43 30.17
CA LYS A 4 -5.05 12.67 29.08
C LYS A 4 -4.53 11.99 27.82
N ILE A 5 -5.09 10.84 27.51
CA ILE A 5 -5.05 10.22 26.21
C ILE A 5 -5.97 11.06 25.32
N LEU A 6 -5.42 11.71 24.30
CA LEU A 6 -6.20 12.33 23.24
C LEU A 6 -6.70 11.22 22.32
N ALA A 7 -7.90 10.74 22.59
CA ALA A 7 -8.73 10.09 21.59
C ALA A 7 -9.18 11.19 20.61
N ALA A 8 -8.85 11.00 19.32
CA ALA A 8 -9.39 11.82 18.26
C ALA A 8 -10.92 11.66 18.26
N GLY A 9 -11.60 12.73 18.64
CA GLY A 9 -13.05 12.75 18.74
C GLY A 9 -13.67 12.64 17.34
N PHE A 10 -14.34 11.53 17.10
CA PHE A 10 -15.37 11.44 16.09
C PHE A 10 -16.58 12.24 16.61
N GLY A 11 -16.81 13.39 15.99
CA GLY A 11 -18.05 14.14 16.19
C GLY A 11 -19.24 13.25 15.81
N LEU A 12 -20.11 12.98 16.80
CA LEU A 12 -21.42 12.35 16.60
C LEU A 12 -22.31 13.34 15.81
N ALA A 13 -22.27 13.29 14.49
CA ALA A 13 -23.36 13.76 13.67
C ALA A 13 -24.44 12.68 13.75
N LEU A 14 -25.60 13.05 14.27
CA LEU A 14 -26.85 12.26 14.17
C LEU A 14 -27.14 12.07 12.68
N MET A 15 -26.60 11.00 12.11
CA MET A 15 -26.99 10.54 10.78
C MET A 15 -28.30 9.76 10.94
N SER A 16 -29.35 10.28 10.28
CA SER A 16 -30.53 9.50 9.94
C SER A 16 -30.04 8.15 9.38
N THR A 17 -30.51 7.07 9.97
CA THR A 17 -30.32 5.70 9.48
C THR A 17 -30.98 5.56 8.12
N SER A 18 -30.34 6.01 7.06
CA SER A 18 -30.63 5.48 5.74
C SER A 18 -30.23 4.02 5.79
N ALA A 19 -31.21 3.13 5.80
CA ALA A 19 -30.98 1.71 5.61
C ALA A 19 -30.13 1.59 4.32
N LEU A 20 -28.91 1.12 4.45
CA LEU A 20 -28.07 0.83 3.29
C LEU A 20 -28.85 -0.14 2.42
N ALA A 21 -29.13 0.24 1.18
CA ALA A 21 -29.78 -0.64 0.23
C ALA A 21 -28.93 -1.91 0.11
N GLN A 22 -29.59 -3.06 0.31
CA GLN A 22 -28.97 -4.35 0.03
C GLN A 22 -28.45 -4.33 -1.41
N PRO A 23 -27.33 -5.05 -1.73
CA PRO A 23 -26.90 -5.22 -3.10
C PRO A 23 -28.11 -5.67 -3.95
N GLU A 24 -28.37 -5.00 -5.06
CA GLU A 24 -29.42 -5.42 -5.97
C GLU A 24 -29.04 -6.79 -6.56
N GLY A 25 -29.72 -7.87 -6.13
CA GLY A 25 -29.45 -9.20 -6.66
C GLY A 25 -29.70 -10.32 -5.65
N GLU A 26 -28.73 -11.22 -5.56
CA GLU A 26 -28.75 -12.45 -4.77
C GLU A 26 -28.75 -12.15 -3.26
N SER A 27 -29.60 -12.83 -2.49
CA SER A 27 -29.59 -12.70 -1.02
C SER A 27 -28.28 -13.28 -0.44
N PHE A 28 -27.88 -12.81 0.76
CA PHE A 28 -26.70 -13.40 1.45
C PHE A 28 -26.89 -14.91 1.71
N ALA A 29 -28.11 -15.33 2.00
CA ALA A 29 -28.43 -16.73 2.22
C ALA A 29 -28.26 -17.57 0.95
N ASP A 30 -28.71 -17.06 -0.21
CA ASP A 30 -28.54 -17.75 -1.51
C ASP A 30 -27.07 -17.79 -1.91
N TRP A 31 -26.35 -16.68 -1.78
CA TRP A 31 -24.92 -16.64 -2.00
C TRP A 31 -24.16 -17.66 -1.12
N LYS A 32 -24.49 -17.68 0.18
CA LYS A 32 -23.88 -18.59 1.15
C LYS A 32 -24.12 -20.06 0.81
N ALA A 33 -25.36 -20.39 0.39
CA ALA A 33 -25.70 -21.74 -0.04
C ALA A 33 -24.88 -22.15 -1.29
N GLY A 34 -24.82 -21.30 -2.33
CA GLY A 34 -24.03 -21.56 -3.52
C GLY A 34 -22.52 -21.56 -3.25
N PHE A 35 -22.04 -20.76 -2.27
CA PHE A 35 -20.64 -20.75 -1.91
C PHE A 35 -20.22 -22.01 -1.13
N ARG A 36 -21.12 -22.58 -0.31
CA ARG A 36 -20.93 -23.88 0.33
C ARG A 36 -20.57 -24.97 -0.67
N ASP A 37 -21.31 -25.05 -1.76
CA ASP A 37 -21.05 -26.04 -2.84
C ASP A 37 -19.67 -25.80 -3.48
N ARG A 38 -19.26 -24.53 -3.66
CA ARG A 38 -17.95 -24.19 -4.22
C ARG A 38 -16.78 -24.52 -3.28
N LEU A 39 -16.94 -24.31 -1.96
CA LEU A 39 -15.96 -24.71 -0.95
C LEU A 39 -15.76 -26.24 -0.94
N SER A 40 -16.87 -27.01 -0.90
CA SER A 40 -16.80 -28.47 -0.94
C SER A 40 -16.18 -28.96 -2.27
N ALA A 41 -16.53 -28.32 -3.41
CA ALA A 41 -15.92 -28.65 -4.71
C ALA A 41 -14.42 -28.30 -4.79
N ALA A 42 -13.96 -27.33 -4.01
CA ALA A 42 -12.54 -26.98 -3.87
C ALA A 42 -11.77 -27.96 -2.94
N GLY A 43 -12.48 -28.90 -2.28
CA GLY A 43 -11.88 -29.91 -1.44
C GLY A 43 -11.91 -29.61 0.05
N THR A 44 -12.53 -28.50 0.48
CA THR A 44 -12.67 -28.13 1.89
C THR A 44 -13.57 -29.16 2.61
N SER A 45 -13.15 -29.63 3.78
CA SER A 45 -13.90 -30.63 4.56
C SER A 45 -15.24 -30.09 5.03
N ASP A 46 -16.23 -31.01 5.20
CA ASP A 46 -17.57 -30.63 5.66
C ASP A 46 -17.55 -29.94 7.05
N GLU A 47 -16.62 -30.35 7.92
CA GLU A 47 -16.43 -29.74 9.24
C GLU A 47 -15.96 -28.29 9.11
N THR A 48 -14.98 -28.03 8.26
CA THR A 48 -14.46 -26.67 7.98
C THR A 48 -15.50 -25.81 7.30
N VAL A 49 -16.20 -26.34 6.30
CA VAL A 49 -17.31 -25.65 5.64
C VAL A 49 -18.38 -25.22 6.65
N ALA A 50 -18.75 -26.11 7.58
CA ALA A 50 -19.70 -25.80 8.64
C ALA A 50 -19.14 -24.71 9.59
N SER A 51 -17.88 -24.83 10.02
CA SER A 51 -17.23 -23.85 10.91
C SER A 51 -17.11 -22.45 10.30
N MET A 52 -17.00 -22.37 8.98
CA MET A 52 -16.91 -21.09 8.26
C MET A 52 -18.28 -20.46 8.01
N LEU A 53 -19.29 -21.27 7.66
CA LEU A 53 -20.53 -20.73 7.09
C LEU A 53 -21.75 -20.85 8.00
N ASP A 54 -21.75 -21.75 9.01
CA ASP A 54 -22.91 -21.90 9.88
C ASP A 54 -23.04 -20.69 10.82
N GLY A 55 -24.24 -20.10 10.84
CA GLY A 55 -24.49 -18.88 11.62
C GLY A 55 -23.82 -17.61 11.06
N LEU A 56 -23.12 -17.69 9.94
CA LEU A 56 -22.47 -16.52 9.33
C LEU A 56 -23.50 -15.54 8.81
N GLU A 57 -23.35 -14.27 9.17
CA GLU A 57 -24.15 -13.14 8.72
C GLU A 57 -23.25 -12.04 8.13
N PRO A 58 -23.74 -11.23 7.18
CA PRO A 58 -22.93 -10.17 6.59
C PRO A 58 -22.73 -9.02 7.58
N GLU A 59 -21.55 -8.40 7.55
CA GLU A 59 -21.22 -7.22 8.35
C GLU A 59 -21.24 -5.96 7.46
N MET A 60 -22.30 -5.16 7.53
CA MET A 60 -22.50 -4.02 6.62
C MET A 60 -21.42 -2.94 6.73
N ARG A 61 -20.77 -2.79 7.89
CA ARG A 61 -19.63 -1.85 8.06
C ARG A 61 -18.45 -2.20 7.16
N ILE A 62 -18.30 -3.45 6.76
CA ILE A 62 -17.28 -3.88 5.78
C ILE A 62 -17.55 -3.21 4.43
N ILE A 63 -18.80 -3.20 3.98
CA ILE A 63 -19.21 -2.56 2.72
C ILE A 63 -19.00 -1.04 2.80
N GLU A 64 -19.35 -0.44 3.94
CA GLU A 64 -19.10 0.99 4.18
C GLU A 64 -17.62 1.32 4.08
N SER A 65 -16.77 0.51 4.73
CA SER A 65 -15.32 0.68 4.69
C SER A 65 -14.76 0.52 3.28
N ASP A 66 -15.26 -0.47 2.52
CA ASP A 66 -14.82 -0.73 1.16
C ASP A 66 -15.27 0.38 0.17
N ARG A 67 -16.43 0.99 0.39
CA ARG A 67 -16.95 2.11 -0.41
C ARG A 67 -16.43 3.47 0.03
N SER A 68 -16.09 3.63 1.30
CA SER A 68 -15.60 4.87 1.90
C SER A 68 -14.09 5.08 1.72
N GLN A 69 -13.51 4.59 0.62
CA GLN A 69 -12.16 5.03 0.25
C GLN A 69 -12.18 6.54 0.19
N PRO A 70 -11.37 7.23 1.01
CA PRO A 70 -11.53 8.67 1.19
C PRO A 70 -11.48 9.37 -0.16
N GLU A 71 -12.47 10.22 -0.44
CA GLU A 71 -12.55 11.05 -1.65
C GLU A 71 -11.31 11.95 -1.81
N PHE A 72 -10.51 12.06 -0.77
CA PHE A 72 -9.26 12.81 -0.73
C PHE A 72 -8.08 11.87 -0.88
N VAL A 73 -7.36 12.00 -1.97
CA VAL A 73 -6.03 11.42 -2.09
C VAL A 73 -5.14 12.17 -1.10
N ARG A 74 -4.71 11.47 -0.04
CA ARG A 74 -3.79 12.07 0.94
C ARG A 74 -2.48 12.42 0.22
N PRO A 75 -2.00 13.68 0.32
CA PRO A 75 -0.69 14.04 -0.21
C PRO A 75 0.39 13.12 0.37
N ILE A 76 1.43 12.84 -0.42
CA ILE A 76 2.48 11.92 0.02
C ILE A 76 3.19 12.41 1.29
N TRP A 77 3.41 13.71 1.43
CA TRP A 77 4.03 14.28 2.64
C TRP A 77 3.19 14.03 3.88
N ALA A 78 1.86 14.23 3.81
CA ALA A 78 0.97 13.95 4.92
C ALA A 78 0.87 12.43 5.23
N TYR A 79 1.10 11.57 4.24
CA TYR A 79 1.26 10.14 4.47
C TYR A 79 2.57 9.84 5.20
N LEU A 80 3.69 10.43 4.75
CA LEU A 80 5.02 10.21 5.32
C LEU A 80 5.15 10.72 6.77
N GLU A 81 4.49 11.84 7.11
CA GLU A 81 4.41 12.34 8.49
C GLU A 81 3.84 11.30 9.45
N ILE A 82 2.89 10.49 8.99
CA ILE A 82 2.30 9.40 9.78
C ILE A 82 3.18 8.15 9.70
N ALA A 83 3.60 7.78 8.49
CA ALA A 83 4.36 6.56 8.22
C ALA A 83 5.73 6.55 8.89
N ALA A 84 6.40 7.70 8.95
CA ALA A 84 7.71 7.87 9.57
C ALA A 84 7.68 8.94 10.70
N SER A 85 6.60 8.99 11.47
CA SER A 85 6.51 9.87 12.63
C SER A 85 7.57 9.51 13.68
N ASP A 86 8.01 10.51 14.47
CA ASP A 86 8.97 10.29 15.54
C ASP A 86 8.55 9.19 16.51
N LEU A 87 7.24 9.09 16.79
CA LEU A 87 6.71 8.01 17.63
C LEU A 87 6.91 6.65 16.99
N ARG A 88 6.58 6.53 15.68
CA ARG A 88 6.75 5.25 14.96
C ARG A 88 8.22 4.87 14.84
N ILE A 89 9.10 5.82 14.58
CA ILE A 89 10.56 5.61 14.55
C ILE A 89 11.08 5.10 15.88
N ARG A 90 10.71 5.76 17.00
CA ARG A 90 11.09 5.31 18.36
C ARG A 90 10.57 3.90 18.64
N ASN A 91 9.29 3.65 18.40
CA ASN A 91 8.68 2.33 18.59
C ASN A 91 9.37 1.26 17.72
N GLY A 92 9.80 1.62 16.50
CA GLY A 92 10.53 0.71 15.61
C GLY A 92 11.91 0.36 16.14
N ARG A 93 12.67 1.33 16.64
CA ARG A 93 13.95 1.08 17.30
C ARG A 93 13.80 0.21 18.55
N ASP A 94 12.77 0.48 19.34
CA ASP A 94 12.46 -0.31 20.54
C ASP A 94 12.02 -1.75 20.17
N ALA A 95 11.18 -1.92 19.15
CA ALA A 95 10.75 -3.23 18.66
C ALA A 95 11.95 -4.03 18.11
N TYR A 96 12.81 -3.37 17.33
CA TYR A 96 14.05 -3.98 16.85
C TYR A 96 14.96 -4.39 18.00
N ALA A 97 15.17 -3.52 18.98
CA ALA A 97 16.04 -3.80 20.13
C ALA A 97 15.53 -5.00 20.96
N ARG A 98 14.21 -5.07 21.18
CA ARG A 98 13.59 -6.18 21.93
C ARG A 98 13.67 -7.53 21.20
N ASN A 99 13.61 -7.51 19.87
CA ASN A 99 13.59 -8.72 19.03
C ASN A 99 14.87 -8.87 18.20
N ARG A 100 15.96 -8.23 18.61
CA ARG A 100 17.20 -8.14 17.82
C ARG A 100 17.69 -9.48 17.31
N GLU A 101 17.80 -10.46 18.18
CA GLU A 101 18.30 -11.79 17.82
C GLU A 101 17.46 -12.42 16.71
N THR A 102 16.14 -12.39 16.86
CA THR A 102 15.20 -12.94 15.87
C THR A 102 15.24 -12.15 14.56
N VAL A 103 15.18 -10.80 14.63
CA VAL A 103 15.19 -9.95 13.45
C VAL A 103 16.48 -10.14 12.65
N ASP A 104 17.64 -10.12 13.33
CA ASP A 104 18.95 -10.27 12.69
C ASP A 104 19.11 -11.68 12.08
N ALA A 105 18.67 -12.74 12.77
CA ALA A 105 18.72 -14.11 12.26
C ALA A 105 17.79 -14.32 11.04
N VAL A 106 16.57 -13.82 11.10
CA VAL A 106 15.62 -13.84 9.96
C VAL A 106 16.19 -13.03 8.78
N ALA A 107 16.68 -11.82 9.04
CA ALA A 107 17.26 -10.96 8.01
C ALA A 107 18.44 -11.62 7.30
N ALA A 108 19.31 -12.30 8.06
CA ALA A 108 20.45 -13.05 7.53
C ALA A 108 20.02 -14.27 6.71
N GLN A 109 19.02 -15.05 7.18
CA GLN A 109 18.57 -16.26 6.49
C GLN A 109 17.91 -15.94 5.14
N PHE A 110 17.12 -14.87 5.06
CA PHE A 110 16.38 -14.50 3.86
C PHE A 110 17.07 -13.43 3.02
N GLU A 111 18.25 -12.99 3.44
CA GLU A 111 19.06 -11.95 2.78
C GLU A 111 18.25 -10.65 2.57
N VAL A 112 17.50 -10.23 3.61
CA VAL A 112 16.70 -9.01 3.62
C VAL A 112 17.25 -8.05 4.68
N ARG A 113 17.31 -6.77 4.37
CA ARG A 113 17.75 -5.75 5.33
C ARG A 113 16.82 -5.73 6.57
N PRO A 114 17.35 -5.85 7.80
CA PRO A 114 16.53 -5.99 9.01
C PRO A 114 15.59 -4.80 9.26
N GLU A 115 16.02 -3.56 8.98
CA GLU A 115 15.20 -2.38 9.19
C GLU A 115 13.98 -2.34 8.24
N ILE A 116 14.07 -2.95 7.06
CA ILE A 116 12.94 -3.08 6.14
C ILE A 116 11.85 -3.99 6.75
N LEU A 117 12.24 -5.10 7.37
CA LEU A 117 11.30 -5.99 8.05
C LEU A 117 10.61 -5.27 9.20
N VAL A 118 11.37 -4.53 10.01
CA VAL A 118 10.82 -3.74 11.12
C VAL A 118 9.93 -2.61 10.62
N ALA A 119 10.28 -1.95 9.51
CA ALA A 119 9.47 -0.89 8.93
C ALA A 119 8.12 -1.41 8.42
N ILE A 120 8.10 -2.55 7.71
CA ILE A 120 6.86 -3.22 7.27
C ILE A 120 6.02 -3.59 8.49
N TRP A 121 6.61 -4.25 9.49
CA TRP A 121 5.91 -4.60 10.73
C TRP A 121 5.28 -3.38 11.42
N GLY A 122 6.00 -2.26 11.43
CA GLY A 122 5.49 -0.99 11.95
C GLY A 122 4.33 -0.40 11.17
N LEU A 123 4.37 -0.47 9.83
CA LEU A 123 3.31 0.06 8.98
C LEU A 123 2.07 -0.82 8.97
N GLU A 124 2.24 -2.15 9.00
CA GLU A 124 1.13 -3.09 8.91
C GLU A 124 0.33 -3.20 10.22
N SER A 125 1.01 -3.30 11.36
CA SER A 125 0.34 -3.60 12.63
C SER A 125 0.84 -2.77 13.82
N SER A 126 1.59 -1.69 13.59
CA SER A 126 2.25 -0.95 14.68
C SER A 126 3.10 -1.87 15.59
N TYR A 127 3.92 -2.70 14.94
CA TYR A 127 4.79 -3.68 15.61
C TYR A 127 4.00 -4.73 16.42
N GLY A 128 2.95 -5.27 15.81
CA GLY A 128 2.07 -6.27 16.41
C GLY A 128 1.01 -5.74 17.36
N ALA A 129 1.01 -4.43 17.66
CA ALA A 129 0.07 -3.85 18.62
C ALA A 129 -1.37 -3.69 18.07
N ILE A 130 -1.53 -3.60 16.76
CA ILE A 130 -2.81 -3.33 16.10
C ILE A 130 -2.95 -4.23 14.85
N PRO A 131 -3.11 -5.55 15.00
CA PRO A 131 -3.23 -6.46 13.84
C PRO A 131 -4.64 -6.47 13.22
N GLY A 132 -5.60 -5.73 13.78
CA GLY A 132 -7.01 -5.77 13.43
C GLY A 132 -7.78 -6.81 14.24
N ASN A 133 -9.11 -6.66 14.27
CA ASN A 133 -10.01 -7.49 15.06
C ASN A 133 -11.30 -7.90 14.33
N ASN A 134 -11.36 -7.68 13.01
CA ASN A 134 -12.49 -8.18 12.23
C ASN A 134 -12.34 -9.68 12.03
N ASP A 135 -13.47 -10.39 12.07
CA ASP A 135 -13.53 -11.78 11.64
C ASP A 135 -13.25 -11.86 10.14
N ILE A 136 -12.19 -12.56 9.76
CA ILE A 136 -11.72 -12.65 8.36
C ILE A 136 -12.73 -13.36 7.48
N VAL A 137 -13.36 -14.43 7.97
CA VAL A 137 -14.38 -15.16 7.21
C VAL A 137 -15.58 -14.25 6.94
N GLN A 138 -16.07 -13.56 7.99
CA GLN A 138 -17.18 -12.63 7.86
C GLN A 138 -16.85 -11.46 6.92
N ALA A 139 -15.66 -10.88 7.05
CA ALA A 139 -15.22 -9.77 6.21
C ALA A 139 -15.17 -10.18 4.72
N LEU A 140 -14.51 -11.29 4.42
CA LEU A 140 -14.38 -11.78 3.05
C LEU A 140 -15.74 -12.25 2.48
N ALA A 141 -16.57 -12.91 3.28
CA ALA A 141 -17.92 -13.32 2.86
C ALA A 141 -18.81 -12.12 2.52
N THR A 142 -18.72 -11.07 3.32
CA THR A 142 -19.46 -9.82 3.07
C THR A 142 -19.00 -9.17 1.76
N LEU A 143 -17.70 -9.10 1.50
CA LEU A 143 -17.13 -8.56 0.26
C LEU A 143 -17.47 -9.43 -0.95
N ALA A 144 -17.50 -10.75 -0.79
CA ALA A 144 -17.88 -11.68 -1.85
C ALA A 144 -19.36 -11.51 -2.23
N TRP A 145 -20.24 -11.45 -1.26
CA TRP A 145 -21.67 -11.24 -1.47
C TRP A 145 -22.00 -9.86 -2.07
N GLU A 146 -21.35 -8.78 -1.61
CA GLU A 146 -21.51 -7.44 -2.20
C GLU A 146 -21.21 -7.44 -3.72
N GLY A 147 -20.35 -8.31 -4.18
CA GLY A 147 -20.20 -8.69 -5.59
C GLY A 147 -19.10 -7.94 -6.35
N ARG A 148 -18.72 -6.72 -5.97
CA ARG A 148 -17.68 -5.93 -6.65
C ARG A 148 -16.32 -6.64 -6.70
N ARG A 149 -16.01 -7.39 -5.65
CA ARG A 149 -14.76 -8.15 -5.49
C ARG A 149 -15.02 -9.66 -5.31
N ARG A 150 -16.17 -10.17 -5.76
CA ARG A 150 -16.64 -11.54 -5.51
C ARG A 150 -15.56 -12.59 -5.79
N ALA A 151 -15.06 -12.66 -7.00
CA ALA A 151 -14.13 -13.71 -7.39
C ALA A 151 -12.86 -13.72 -6.55
N TRP A 152 -12.35 -12.54 -6.21
CA TRP A 152 -11.19 -12.41 -5.34
C TRP A 152 -11.52 -12.85 -3.91
N ALA A 153 -12.59 -12.36 -3.32
CA ALA A 153 -12.93 -12.66 -1.93
C ALA A 153 -13.32 -14.15 -1.75
N GLU A 154 -14.00 -14.77 -2.72
CA GLU A 154 -14.26 -16.21 -2.71
C GLU A 154 -12.97 -17.03 -2.82
N GLY A 155 -11.99 -16.58 -3.63
CA GLY A 155 -10.66 -17.20 -3.69
C GLY A 155 -9.93 -17.15 -2.35
N GLU A 156 -9.99 -16.00 -1.65
CA GLU A 156 -9.40 -15.87 -0.32
C GLU A 156 -10.14 -16.72 0.73
N LEU A 157 -11.47 -16.89 0.63
CA LEU A 157 -12.23 -17.81 1.50
C LEU A 157 -11.89 -19.27 1.25
N ILE A 158 -11.62 -19.67 0.01
CA ILE A 158 -11.14 -21.05 -0.30
C ILE A 158 -9.77 -21.25 0.35
N ALA A 159 -8.87 -20.27 0.27
CA ALA A 159 -7.59 -20.32 0.97
C ALA A 159 -7.74 -20.41 2.49
N VAL A 160 -8.75 -19.74 3.08
CA VAL A 160 -9.09 -19.91 4.50
C VAL A 160 -9.51 -21.35 4.79
N GLY A 161 -10.32 -21.96 3.92
CA GLY A 161 -10.72 -23.37 4.07
C GLY A 161 -9.50 -24.29 4.13
N GLU A 162 -8.53 -24.12 3.23
CA GLU A 162 -7.28 -24.87 3.23
C GLU A 162 -6.46 -24.62 4.52
N MET A 163 -6.37 -23.38 4.99
CA MET A 163 -5.65 -23.05 6.24
C MET A 163 -6.24 -23.78 7.44
N LEU A 164 -7.56 -23.90 7.52
CA LEU A 164 -8.26 -24.58 8.61
C LEU A 164 -8.11 -26.11 8.52
N ASP A 165 -8.27 -26.69 7.33
CA ASP A 165 -8.15 -28.14 7.11
C ASP A 165 -6.73 -28.66 7.37
N GLU A 166 -5.71 -27.88 7.01
CA GLU A 166 -4.30 -28.20 7.27
C GLU A 166 -3.87 -27.87 8.71
N GLY A 167 -4.76 -27.27 9.51
CA GLY A 167 -4.48 -26.92 10.91
C GLY A 167 -3.47 -25.79 11.08
N TYR A 168 -3.23 -24.98 10.04
CA TYR A 168 -2.31 -23.84 10.11
C TYR A 168 -2.85 -22.71 10.98
N ALA A 169 -4.17 -22.59 11.11
CA ALA A 169 -4.84 -21.66 12.00
C ALA A 169 -6.11 -22.29 12.57
N THR A 170 -6.57 -21.78 13.71
CA THR A 170 -7.91 -22.09 14.21
C THR A 170 -8.90 -21.02 13.77
N ARG A 171 -10.20 -21.35 13.73
CA ARG A 171 -11.25 -20.40 13.34
C ARG A 171 -11.20 -19.10 14.16
N ASP A 172 -10.91 -19.18 15.45
CA ASP A 172 -10.84 -18.03 16.36
C ASP A 172 -9.61 -17.15 16.15
N GLN A 173 -8.54 -17.69 15.58
CA GLN A 173 -7.33 -16.94 15.23
C GLN A 173 -7.52 -16.08 13.97
N LEU A 174 -8.50 -16.39 13.12
CA LEU A 174 -8.73 -15.70 11.86
C LEU A 174 -9.32 -14.31 12.09
N THR A 175 -8.50 -13.45 12.68
CA THR A 175 -8.81 -12.04 12.92
C THR A 175 -7.83 -11.12 12.17
N GLY A 176 -8.29 -9.93 11.80
CA GLY A 176 -7.47 -8.99 11.05
C GLY A 176 -8.21 -7.73 10.58
N SER A 177 -7.86 -7.26 9.39
CA SER A 177 -8.47 -6.09 8.78
C SER A 177 -9.86 -6.39 8.17
N TRP A 178 -10.63 -5.35 7.94
CA TRP A 178 -11.91 -5.44 7.21
C TRP A 178 -11.76 -5.97 5.77
N ALA A 179 -10.56 -5.91 5.20
CA ALA A 179 -10.25 -6.36 3.85
C ALA A 179 -9.60 -7.75 3.79
N GLY A 180 -9.63 -8.52 4.89
CA GLY A 180 -9.14 -9.90 4.91
C GLY A 180 -7.64 -10.05 5.18
N ALA A 181 -6.92 -9.00 5.52
CA ALA A 181 -5.50 -9.08 5.88
C ALA A 181 -5.33 -9.47 7.36
N MET A 182 -4.42 -10.42 7.65
CA MET A 182 -4.30 -11.13 8.92
C MET A 182 -2.95 -10.94 9.59
N GLY A 183 -2.97 -10.99 10.91
CA GLY A 183 -1.78 -11.06 11.74
C GLY A 183 -0.90 -9.82 11.72
N GLN A 184 0.30 -9.96 12.28
CA GLN A 184 1.21 -8.82 12.46
C GLN A 184 1.74 -8.25 11.15
N MET A 185 1.77 -9.05 10.08
CA MET A 185 2.27 -8.68 8.75
C MET A 185 1.15 -8.48 7.73
N GLN A 186 -0.10 -8.50 8.15
CA GLN A 186 -1.28 -8.22 7.33
C GLN A 186 -1.31 -9.02 6.01
N PHE A 187 -1.06 -10.33 6.09
CA PHE A 187 -1.16 -11.23 4.95
C PHE A 187 -2.61 -11.58 4.64
N ILE A 188 -3.00 -11.53 3.37
CA ILE A 188 -4.24 -12.18 2.92
C ILE A 188 -4.07 -13.71 2.93
N PRO A 189 -5.16 -14.49 3.05
CA PRO A 189 -5.10 -15.95 3.17
C PRO A 189 -4.26 -16.65 2.11
N SER A 190 -4.42 -16.30 0.84
CA SER A 190 -3.62 -16.87 -0.26
C SER A 190 -2.12 -16.56 -0.11
N THR A 191 -1.75 -15.35 0.32
CA THR A 191 -0.36 -15.00 0.61
C THR A 191 0.18 -15.77 1.80
N TYR A 192 -0.64 -15.99 2.83
CA TYR A 192 -0.28 -16.80 3.97
C TYR A 192 0.08 -18.24 3.56
N LEU A 193 -0.77 -18.89 2.79
CA LEU A 193 -0.50 -20.25 2.29
C LEU A 193 0.80 -20.33 1.49
N GLU A 194 1.05 -19.32 0.68
CA GLU A 194 2.21 -19.29 -0.22
C GLU A 194 3.52 -18.90 0.47
N ARG A 195 3.47 -18.04 1.50
CA ARG A 195 4.66 -17.35 2.02
C ARG A 195 4.91 -17.53 3.52
N ALA A 196 3.89 -17.88 4.32
CA ALA A 196 4.08 -18.00 5.76
C ALA A 196 5.13 -19.06 6.13
N GLN A 197 5.93 -18.75 7.14
CA GLN A 197 7.03 -19.55 7.63
C GLN A 197 6.79 -19.96 9.10
N ASP A 198 7.22 -21.16 9.43
CA ASP A 198 7.40 -21.67 10.77
C ASP A 198 8.86 -21.44 11.15
N TRP A 199 9.11 -20.42 11.95
CA TRP A 199 10.48 -19.99 12.26
C TRP A 199 11.10 -20.78 13.40
N ASP A 200 10.31 -21.13 14.42
CA ASP A 200 10.80 -21.85 15.59
C ASP A 200 10.70 -23.39 15.45
N GLY A 201 10.06 -23.88 14.38
CA GLY A 201 9.94 -25.29 14.05
C GLY A 201 8.92 -26.03 14.91
N ASP A 202 7.92 -25.32 15.47
CA ASP A 202 6.86 -25.93 16.29
C ASP A 202 5.77 -26.62 15.46
N GLY A 203 5.85 -26.54 14.12
CA GLY A 203 4.90 -27.10 13.16
C GLY A 203 3.77 -26.13 12.80
N ARG A 204 3.80 -24.89 13.27
CA ARG A 204 2.80 -23.86 13.03
C ARG A 204 3.42 -22.66 12.31
N ARG A 205 2.57 -21.84 11.70
CA ARG A 205 2.98 -20.59 11.04
C ARG A 205 2.20 -19.44 11.68
N ASN A 206 2.53 -19.15 12.94
CA ASN A 206 1.75 -18.25 13.79
C ASN A 206 2.12 -16.77 13.54
N ILE A 207 1.59 -16.18 12.48
CA ILE A 207 1.82 -14.77 12.15
C ILE A 207 1.06 -13.79 13.07
N TRP A 208 0.19 -14.29 13.98
CA TRP A 208 -0.64 -13.45 14.85
C TRP A 208 0.05 -13.06 16.15
N THR A 209 0.69 -14.05 16.80
CA THR A 209 1.25 -13.87 18.16
C THR A 209 2.71 -14.26 18.28
N HIS A 210 3.34 -14.80 17.21
CA HIS A 210 4.76 -15.17 17.18
C HIS A 210 5.53 -14.27 16.22
N GLU A 211 6.38 -13.40 16.78
CA GLU A 211 7.13 -12.38 16.01
C GLU A 211 8.09 -13.04 15.02
N GLY A 212 8.70 -14.16 15.37
CA GLY A 212 9.63 -14.89 14.49
C GLY A 212 8.95 -15.37 13.21
N ASP A 213 7.80 -16.02 13.33
CA ASP A 213 7.00 -16.49 12.17
C ASP A 213 6.54 -15.33 11.31
N ALA A 214 6.05 -14.27 11.96
CA ALA A 214 5.58 -13.08 11.26
C ALA A 214 6.71 -12.42 10.46
N LEU A 215 7.86 -12.17 11.08
CA LEU A 215 9.04 -11.58 10.44
C LEU A 215 9.62 -12.48 9.33
N ALA A 216 9.75 -13.79 9.60
CA ALA A 216 10.25 -14.76 8.62
C ALA A 216 9.31 -14.86 7.40
N SER A 217 8.00 -14.79 7.62
CA SER A 217 7.00 -14.77 6.55
C SER A 217 7.14 -13.54 5.65
N ALA A 218 7.28 -12.34 6.23
CA ALA A 218 7.53 -11.12 5.48
C ALA A 218 8.87 -11.17 4.73
N ALA A 219 9.92 -11.67 5.39
CA ALA A 219 11.24 -11.84 4.78
C ALA A 219 11.21 -12.81 3.59
N ASN A 220 10.52 -13.95 3.73
CA ASN A 220 10.32 -14.92 2.66
C ASN A 220 9.59 -14.30 1.45
N LEU A 221 8.56 -13.47 1.69
CA LEU A 221 7.86 -12.76 0.61
C LEU A 221 8.84 -11.85 -0.15
N LEU A 222 9.61 -11.03 0.56
CA LEU A 222 10.55 -10.09 -0.06
C LEU A 222 11.69 -10.82 -0.80
N SER A 223 12.30 -11.83 -0.18
CA SER A 223 13.35 -12.64 -0.79
C SER A 223 12.87 -13.33 -2.07
N ARG A 224 11.70 -13.98 -2.02
CA ARG A 224 11.08 -14.62 -3.20
C ARG A 224 10.67 -13.62 -4.29
N ALA A 225 10.41 -12.37 -3.93
CA ALA A 225 10.16 -11.30 -4.88
C ALA A 225 11.42 -10.70 -5.50
N GLY A 226 12.62 -11.19 -5.10
CA GLY A 226 13.91 -10.80 -5.65
C GLY A 226 14.57 -9.64 -4.91
N TRP A 227 14.47 -9.60 -3.59
CA TRP A 227 15.20 -8.61 -2.78
C TRP A 227 16.71 -8.71 -3.01
N ASP A 228 17.36 -7.58 -3.27
CA ASP A 228 18.80 -7.43 -3.34
C ASP A 228 19.32 -6.82 -2.02
N LEU A 229 19.99 -7.64 -1.19
CA LEU A 229 20.51 -7.20 0.11
C LEU A 229 21.48 -6.01 -0.01
N GLY A 230 22.28 -5.96 -1.07
CA GLY A 230 23.24 -4.88 -1.33
C GLY A 230 22.64 -3.63 -1.97
N GLY A 231 21.39 -3.71 -2.46
CA GLY A 231 20.76 -2.64 -3.22
C GLY A 231 19.93 -1.69 -2.36
N PRO A 232 19.93 -0.38 -2.69
CA PRO A 232 18.98 0.56 -2.10
C PRO A 232 17.56 0.31 -2.63
N ALA A 233 16.55 0.76 -1.89
CA ALA A 233 15.19 0.83 -2.40
C ALA A 233 14.96 2.17 -3.12
N ILE A 234 15.35 3.27 -2.49
CA ILE A 234 15.22 4.63 -3.01
C ILE A 234 16.46 5.46 -2.66
N LEU A 235 16.69 6.51 -3.45
CA LEU A 235 17.59 7.61 -3.12
C LEU A 235 16.88 8.92 -3.46
N GLU A 236 16.86 9.86 -2.52
CA GLU A 236 16.37 11.22 -2.76
C GLU A 236 17.38 11.96 -3.65
N VAL A 237 16.87 12.69 -4.64
CA VAL A 237 17.70 13.40 -5.62
C VAL A 237 17.15 14.80 -5.90
N ASP A 238 18.09 15.72 -6.16
CA ASP A 238 17.78 17.04 -6.70
C ASP A 238 17.77 16.99 -8.22
N LEU A 239 16.78 17.66 -8.80
CA LEU A 239 16.70 17.85 -10.24
C LEU A 239 17.42 19.16 -10.61
N PRO A 240 18.16 19.18 -11.74
CA PRO A 240 18.80 20.41 -12.19
C PRO A 240 17.77 21.47 -12.59
N GLU A 241 18.14 22.74 -12.48
CA GLU A 241 17.37 23.82 -13.06
C GLU A 241 17.15 23.56 -14.57
N GLY A 242 15.90 23.68 -15.03
CA GLY A 242 15.55 23.41 -16.42
C GLY A 242 15.49 21.93 -16.80
N PHE A 243 15.33 21.02 -15.84
CA PHE A 243 15.09 19.60 -16.12
C PHE A 243 13.98 19.42 -17.16
N ASP A 244 14.26 18.64 -18.21
CA ASP A 244 13.30 18.43 -19.31
C ASP A 244 12.23 17.39 -18.94
N PHE A 245 11.19 17.86 -18.24
CA PHE A 245 10.01 17.04 -17.93
C PHE A 245 9.26 16.56 -19.17
N ALA A 246 9.45 17.22 -20.32
CA ALA A 246 8.78 16.83 -21.55
C ALA A 246 9.44 15.59 -22.18
N ALA A 247 10.75 15.47 -22.06
CA ALA A 247 11.52 14.30 -22.51
C ALA A 247 11.49 13.14 -21.47
N TRP A 248 11.25 13.45 -20.20
CA TRP A 248 11.20 12.43 -19.15
C TRP A 248 9.98 11.50 -19.31
N GLN A 249 10.23 10.21 -19.18
CA GLN A 249 9.19 9.17 -19.15
C GLN A 249 9.19 8.47 -17.79
N PRO A 250 8.04 8.36 -17.10
CA PRO A 250 7.96 7.79 -15.74
C PRO A 250 8.46 6.35 -15.60
N HIS A 251 8.53 5.61 -16.72
CA HIS A 251 8.95 4.21 -16.71
C HIS A 251 10.37 3.99 -17.23
N ASP A 252 11.08 5.06 -17.58
CA ASP A 252 12.46 4.97 -18.02
C ASP A 252 13.33 4.42 -16.90
N SER A 253 13.96 3.30 -17.20
CA SER A 253 14.97 2.67 -16.33
C SER A 253 16.32 2.82 -17.00
N ARG A 254 17.25 3.48 -16.35
CA ARG A 254 18.61 3.69 -16.85
C ARG A 254 19.61 3.70 -15.70
N PRO A 255 20.90 3.41 -15.95
CA PRO A 255 21.93 3.54 -14.92
C PRO A 255 21.92 4.92 -14.27
N VAL A 256 22.18 4.98 -12.96
CA VAL A 256 22.29 6.25 -12.22
C VAL A 256 23.33 7.18 -12.84
N SER A 257 24.41 6.64 -13.42
CA SER A 257 25.40 7.44 -14.18
C SER A 257 24.77 8.25 -15.33
N GLN A 258 23.73 7.74 -15.99
CA GLN A 258 23.01 8.50 -17.03
C GLN A 258 22.06 9.54 -16.42
N TRP A 259 21.46 9.27 -15.26
CA TRP A 259 20.72 10.28 -14.52
C TRP A 259 21.64 11.42 -14.07
N ALA A 260 22.82 11.09 -13.56
CA ALA A 260 23.85 12.09 -13.20
C ALA A 260 24.30 12.94 -14.42
N GLN A 261 24.43 12.33 -15.62
CA GLN A 261 24.73 13.07 -16.85
C GLN A 261 23.61 14.03 -17.25
N LEU A 262 22.37 13.77 -16.86
CA LEU A 262 21.23 14.68 -17.03
C LEU A 262 21.18 15.78 -15.94
N GLY A 263 22.18 15.80 -15.05
CA GLY A 263 22.32 16.80 -14.00
C GLY A 263 21.67 16.46 -12.67
N LEU A 264 21.12 15.24 -12.49
CA LEU A 264 20.60 14.83 -11.19
C LEU A 264 21.76 14.65 -10.21
N THR A 265 21.58 15.13 -8.99
CA THR A 265 22.51 14.93 -7.88
C THR A 265 21.82 14.23 -6.72
N PRO A 266 22.52 13.45 -5.89
CA PRO A 266 21.90 12.97 -4.66
C PRO A 266 21.61 14.19 -3.77
N ALA A 267 20.45 14.20 -3.09
CA ALA A 267 20.10 15.27 -2.16
C ALA A 267 21.11 15.36 -1.02
N ARG A 268 21.79 14.24 -0.70
CA ARG A 268 22.85 14.17 0.32
C ARG A 268 24.05 13.41 -0.16
N GLY A 269 25.22 13.94 0.16
CA GLY A 269 26.50 13.28 -0.14
C GLY A 269 26.84 13.23 -1.62
N GLU A 270 27.45 12.14 -2.05
CA GLU A 270 27.91 11.94 -3.42
C GLU A 270 27.44 10.58 -3.95
N TRP A 271 27.41 10.40 -5.27
CA TRP A 271 27.18 9.11 -5.90
C TRP A 271 28.29 8.13 -5.54
N SER A 272 27.95 6.98 -4.95
CA SER A 272 28.91 5.87 -4.83
C SER A 272 29.12 5.20 -6.20
N ALA A 273 30.26 4.51 -6.35
CA ALA A 273 30.53 3.72 -7.56
C ALA A 273 29.45 2.64 -7.80
N ASP A 274 28.93 2.03 -6.73
CA ASP A 274 27.84 1.06 -6.80
C ASP A 274 26.55 1.72 -7.26
N HIS A 275 26.18 2.88 -6.70
CA HIS A 275 24.99 3.63 -7.15
C HIS A 275 25.05 3.92 -8.64
N LEU A 276 26.18 4.42 -9.16
CA LEU A 276 26.32 4.83 -10.56
C LEU A 276 26.09 3.69 -11.56
N MET A 277 26.32 2.46 -11.16
CA MET A 277 26.16 1.27 -12.01
C MET A 277 24.74 0.70 -11.98
N ARG A 278 23.97 0.95 -10.94
CA ARG A 278 22.62 0.41 -10.78
C ARG A 278 21.62 1.10 -11.70
N ALA A 279 20.69 0.32 -12.24
CA ALA A 279 19.55 0.86 -12.95
C ALA A 279 18.52 1.43 -11.96
N ALA A 280 18.02 2.62 -12.26
CA ALA A 280 17.01 3.28 -11.45
C ALA A 280 15.96 4.00 -12.32
N ARG A 281 14.80 4.26 -11.74
CA ARG A 281 13.73 5.08 -12.34
C ARG A 281 13.54 6.33 -11.52
N LEU A 282 13.26 7.44 -12.17
CA LEU A 282 12.92 8.68 -11.49
C LEU A 282 11.42 8.70 -11.18
N GLU A 283 11.08 8.75 -9.90
CA GLU A 283 9.72 8.97 -9.39
C GLU A 283 9.59 10.40 -8.86
N LEU A 284 8.50 11.06 -9.23
CA LEU A 284 8.15 12.41 -8.81
C LEU A 284 6.76 12.38 -8.13
N PRO A 285 6.66 11.91 -6.90
CA PRO A 285 5.37 11.64 -6.24
C PRO A 285 4.55 12.91 -5.97
N ALA A 286 5.22 14.06 -5.90
CA ALA A 286 4.61 15.38 -5.71
C ALA A 286 4.82 16.32 -6.91
N GLY A 287 5.14 15.76 -8.08
CA GLY A 287 5.46 16.52 -9.29
C GLY A 287 6.85 17.14 -9.26
N GLY A 288 7.12 18.01 -10.21
CA GLY A 288 8.44 18.63 -10.39
C GLY A 288 8.79 19.74 -9.40
N PHE A 289 7.86 20.09 -8.50
CA PHE A 289 8.10 21.03 -7.39
C PHE A 289 8.39 20.33 -6.06
N GLY A 290 8.28 19.02 -6.02
CA GLY A 290 8.61 18.21 -4.86
C GLY A 290 9.92 17.45 -5.02
N PRO A 291 10.36 16.72 -3.98
CA PRO A 291 11.57 15.91 -4.04
C PRO A 291 11.45 14.82 -5.11
N GLY A 292 12.54 14.58 -5.82
CA GLY A 292 12.70 13.46 -6.73
C GLY A 292 13.28 12.24 -6.01
N PHE A 293 12.93 11.05 -6.48
CA PHE A 293 13.47 9.80 -5.96
C PHE A 293 13.95 8.90 -7.10
N LEU A 294 15.19 8.49 -7.06
CA LEU A 294 15.63 7.34 -7.85
C LEU A 294 15.18 6.07 -7.13
N THR A 295 14.38 5.25 -7.81
CA THR A 295 13.83 4.00 -7.29
C THR A 295 14.50 2.81 -7.97
N PHE A 296 14.89 1.83 -7.18
CA PHE A 296 15.66 0.64 -7.59
C PHE A 296 14.80 -0.62 -7.57
N ASP A 297 15.41 -1.78 -7.81
CA ASP A 297 14.67 -3.05 -7.84
C ASP A 297 14.02 -3.37 -6.50
N ASN A 298 14.66 -3.07 -5.38
CA ASN A 298 14.08 -3.26 -4.05
C ASN A 298 12.79 -2.43 -3.83
N PHE A 299 12.67 -1.27 -4.45
CA PHE A 299 11.42 -0.51 -4.43
C PHE A 299 10.27 -1.27 -5.07
N ARG A 300 10.54 -1.98 -6.19
CA ARG A 300 9.54 -2.83 -6.84
C ARG A 300 9.21 -4.06 -6.00
N VAL A 301 10.18 -4.59 -5.26
CA VAL A 301 9.96 -5.68 -4.31
C VAL A 301 9.03 -5.22 -3.18
N ILE A 302 9.26 -4.05 -2.58
CA ILE A 302 8.34 -3.48 -1.58
C ILE A 302 6.93 -3.32 -2.19
N LYS A 303 6.81 -2.90 -3.43
CA LYS A 303 5.52 -2.79 -4.13
C LYS A 303 4.82 -4.13 -4.39
N ARG A 304 5.49 -5.28 -4.25
CA ARG A 304 4.84 -6.60 -4.22
C ARG A 304 4.08 -6.84 -2.93
N TYR A 305 4.55 -6.22 -1.84
CA TYR A 305 3.85 -6.26 -0.57
C TYR A 305 2.58 -5.38 -0.62
N ASN A 306 2.73 -4.14 -1.03
CA ASN A 306 1.62 -3.20 -1.24
C ASN A 306 1.94 -2.30 -2.44
N ASN A 307 1.10 -2.34 -3.47
CA ASN A 307 1.34 -1.65 -4.76
C ASN A 307 1.11 -0.12 -4.70
N SER A 308 1.30 0.50 -3.56
CA SER A 308 1.25 1.96 -3.39
C SER A 308 2.65 2.56 -3.43
N THR A 309 2.86 3.58 -4.26
CA THR A 309 4.12 4.35 -4.30
C THR A 309 4.39 5.04 -2.96
N SER A 310 3.37 5.63 -2.33
CA SER A 310 3.49 6.25 -1.01
C SER A 310 3.87 5.24 0.07
N TYR A 311 3.28 4.04 0.03
CA TYR A 311 3.67 2.95 0.94
C TYR A 311 5.13 2.56 0.77
N ALA A 312 5.56 2.32 -0.46
CA ALA A 312 6.92 1.86 -0.72
C ALA A 312 7.98 2.91 -0.33
N ILE A 313 7.72 4.21 -0.58
CA ILE A 313 8.56 5.31 -0.08
C ILE A 313 8.52 5.35 1.45
N GLY A 314 7.34 5.19 2.05
CA GLY A 314 7.16 5.17 3.51
C GLY A 314 7.92 4.04 4.20
N VAL A 315 7.88 2.82 3.65
CA VAL A 315 8.68 1.67 4.15
C VAL A 315 10.17 1.97 4.08
N ALA A 316 10.67 2.41 2.92
CA ALA A 316 12.08 2.70 2.73
C ALA A 316 12.55 3.84 3.66
N HIS A 317 11.75 4.91 3.74
CA HIS A 317 12.05 6.04 4.62
C HIS A 317 12.03 5.64 6.11
N LEU A 318 10.99 4.93 6.56
CA LEU A 318 10.92 4.48 7.96
C LEU A 318 12.09 3.55 8.30
N ALA A 319 12.47 2.65 7.39
CA ALA A 319 13.62 1.77 7.59
C ALA A 319 14.92 2.56 7.77
N ASP A 320 15.17 3.56 6.91
CA ASP A 320 16.35 4.42 7.02
C ASP A 320 16.33 5.24 8.33
N ARG A 321 15.16 5.76 8.73
CA ARG A 321 15.01 6.48 10.00
C ARG A 321 15.23 5.59 11.22
N ILE A 322 14.79 4.33 11.18
CA ILE A 322 15.08 3.34 12.24
C ILE A 322 16.57 3.08 12.34
N ALA A 323 17.27 2.95 11.20
CA ALA A 323 18.72 2.78 11.11
C ALA A 323 19.51 4.01 11.59
N GLY A 324 18.89 5.15 11.82
CA GLY A 324 19.55 6.39 12.25
C GLY A 324 19.75 7.40 11.13
N GLY A 325 19.26 7.14 9.94
CA GLY A 325 19.27 8.07 8.82
C GLY A 325 18.41 9.32 9.06
N GLU A 326 18.55 10.29 8.21
CA GLU A 326 17.88 11.58 8.32
C GLU A 326 16.55 11.64 7.56
N ALA A 327 15.73 12.66 7.82
CA ALA A 327 14.50 12.92 7.07
C ALA A 327 14.84 13.38 5.64
N PHE A 328 13.90 13.27 4.70
CA PHE A 328 14.07 13.84 3.36
C PHE A 328 14.32 15.35 3.41
N GLU A 329 15.13 15.87 2.50
CA GLU A 329 15.52 17.27 2.46
C GLU A 329 14.58 18.15 1.65
N GLY A 330 14.08 17.60 0.52
CA GLY A 330 13.35 18.37 -0.47
C GLY A 330 12.08 18.99 0.09
N PRO A 331 11.74 20.21 -0.38
CA PRO A 331 10.48 20.85 0.02
C PRO A 331 9.30 20.10 -0.59
N TRP A 332 8.22 19.98 0.20
CA TRP A 332 6.96 19.48 -0.33
C TRP A 332 6.09 20.63 -0.82
N PRO A 333 5.40 20.51 -1.98
CA PRO A 333 4.54 21.57 -2.51
C PRO A 333 3.18 21.57 -1.79
N GLU A 334 3.15 22.03 -0.54
CA GLU A 334 1.96 22.02 0.32
C GLU A 334 0.82 22.90 -0.21
N ASP A 335 1.16 23.92 -1.00
CA ASP A 335 0.22 24.79 -1.70
C ASP A 335 -0.41 24.15 -2.95
N ASN A 336 0.15 23.02 -3.42
CA ASN A 336 -0.30 22.28 -4.60
C ASN A 336 -0.62 20.81 -4.30
N PRO A 337 -1.53 20.51 -3.34
CA PRO A 337 -1.89 19.14 -3.01
C PRO A 337 -2.60 18.43 -4.19
N PRO A 338 -2.58 17.09 -4.22
CA PRO A 338 -3.35 16.33 -5.20
C PRO A 338 -4.84 16.65 -5.07
N ILE A 339 -5.56 16.60 -6.18
CA ILE A 339 -7.01 16.83 -6.22
C ILE A 339 -7.77 15.53 -5.89
N ASN A 340 -9.03 15.68 -5.45
CA ASN A 340 -9.87 14.54 -5.09
C ASN A 340 -10.43 13.81 -6.34
N ARG A 341 -11.12 12.69 -6.10
CA ARG A 341 -11.67 11.83 -7.17
C ARG A 341 -12.65 12.55 -8.08
N THR A 342 -13.53 13.38 -7.51
CA THR A 342 -14.52 14.17 -8.28
C THR A 342 -13.80 15.16 -9.18
N GLN A 343 -12.87 15.95 -8.64
CA GLN A 343 -12.05 16.88 -9.40
C GLN A 343 -11.17 16.18 -10.45
N THR A 344 -10.66 14.97 -10.14
CA THR A 344 -9.91 14.17 -11.13
C THR A 344 -10.80 13.78 -12.31
N ARG A 345 -12.06 13.39 -12.08
CA ARG A 345 -13.02 13.09 -13.14
C ARG A 345 -13.35 14.33 -13.98
N GLU A 346 -13.53 15.49 -13.36
CA GLU A 346 -13.73 16.76 -14.03
C GLU A 346 -12.51 17.12 -14.88
N LEU A 347 -11.30 17.00 -14.35
CA LEU A 347 -10.04 17.19 -15.09
C LEU A 347 -9.96 16.28 -16.32
N GLN A 348 -10.27 14.98 -16.17
CA GLN A 348 -10.28 14.01 -17.27
C GLN A 348 -11.28 14.43 -18.37
N THR A 349 -12.49 14.83 -17.97
CA THR A 349 -13.52 15.31 -18.89
C THR A 349 -13.05 16.55 -19.64
N ALA A 350 -12.48 17.52 -18.93
CA ALA A 350 -11.96 18.76 -19.52
C ALA A 350 -10.77 18.48 -20.46
N LEU A 351 -9.82 17.63 -20.08
CA LEU A 351 -8.71 17.23 -20.95
C LEU A 351 -9.22 16.60 -22.25
N ASN A 352 -10.20 15.69 -22.16
CA ASN A 352 -10.80 15.05 -23.33
C ASN A 352 -11.50 16.08 -24.26
N SER A 353 -12.23 17.07 -23.70
CA SER A 353 -12.87 18.12 -24.48
C SER A 353 -11.87 19.04 -25.19
N LEU A 354 -10.67 19.21 -24.60
CA LEU A 354 -9.55 19.97 -25.17
C LEU A 354 -8.72 19.15 -26.18
N GLY A 355 -9.09 17.88 -26.43
CA GLY A 355 -8.39 17.00 -27.38
C GLY A 355 -7.22 16.19 -26.79
N PHE A 356 -7.03 16.22 -25.46
CA PHE A 356 -6.03 15.43 -24.76
C PHE A 356 -6.66 14.16 -24.18
N ASN A 357 -6.43 13.01 -24.83
CA ASN A 357 -7.08 11.75 -24.47
C ASN A 357 -6.59 11.23 -23.09
N SER A 358 -7.39 11.42 -22.06
CA SER A 358 -7.15 10.89 -20.72
C SER A 358 -7.78 9.51 -20.47
N GLY A 359 -8.45 8.94 -21.46
CA GLY A 359 -9.30 7.73 -21.31
C GLY A 359 -10.69 8.07 -20.78
N THR A 360 -11.38 7.04 -20.24
CA THR A 360 -12.70 7.21 -19.61
C THR A 360 -12.55 8.01 -18.31
N PRO A 361 -13.38 9.05 -18.08
CA PRO A 361 -13.35 9.82 -16.84
C PRO A 361 -13.85 8.98 -15.64
N ASP A 362 -12.95 8.31 -14.96
CA ASP A 362 -13.21 7.41 -13.81
C ASP A 362 -12.84 8.04 -12.45
N GLY A 363 -12.17 9.19 -12.48
CA GLY A 363 -11.67 9.90 -11.30
C GLY A 363 -10.39 9.30 -10.72
N ILE A 364 -9.67 8.47 -11.49
CA ILE A 364 -8.38 7.88 -11.08
C ILE A 364 -7.25 8.53 -11.89
N ALA A 365 -6.28 9.12 -11.18
CA ALA A 365 -5.10 9.74 -11.79
C ALA A 365 -4.11 8.67 -12.31
N GLY A 366 -4.55 7.85 -13.25
CA GLY A 366 -3.77 6.78 -13.85
C GLY A 366 -2.76 7.26 -14.92
N PRO A 367 -2.03 6.32 -15.57
CA PRO A 367 -1.03 6.65 -16.58
C PRO A 367 -1.56 7.48 -17.75
N ASN A 368 -2.77 7.17 -18.24
CA ASN A 368 -3.40 7.91 -19.34
C ASN A 368 -3.73 9.35 -18.94
N THR A 369 -4.30 9.55 -17.74
CA THR A 369 -4.59 10.88 -17.21
C THR A 369 -3.32 11.73 -17.09
N ARG A 370 -2.25 11.14 -16.51
CA ARG A 370 -0.96 11.81 -16.37
C ARG A 370 -0.31 12.13 -17.71
N ALA A 371 -0.41 11.22 -18.69
CA ALA A 371 0.11 11.46 -20.05
C ALA A 371 -0.65 12.59 -20.77
N ALA A 372 -1.98 12.59 -20.70
CA ALA A 372 -2.82 13.65 -21.26
C ALA A 372 -2.52 15.00 -20.61
N LEU A 373 -2.38 15.03 -19.28
CA LEU A 373 -2.03 16.24 -18.55
C LEU A 373 -0.65 16.76 -18.96
N ARG A 374 0.37 15.92 -19.09
CA ARG A 374 1.69 16.33 -19.61
C ARG A 374 1.61 16.93 -21.01
N ALA A 375 0.82 16.33 -21.90
CA ALA A 375 0.61 16.86 -23.24
C ALA A 375 -0.05 18.25 -23.20
N PHE A 376 -1.07 18.44 -22.34
CA PHE A 376 -1.70 19.74 -22.10
C PHE A 376 -0.70 20.75 -21.54
N GLN A 377 0.01 20.40 -20.45
CA GLN A 377 1.01 21.27 -19.82
C GLN A 377 2.06 21.74 -20.84
N ARG A 378 2.56 20.80 -21.65
CA ARG A 378 3.52 21.11 -22.74
C ARG A 378 2.94 22.09 -23.76
N SER A 379 1.69 21.90 -24.18
CA SER A 379 1.03 22.79 -25.15
C SER A 379 0.83 24.21 -24.65
N ARG A 380 0.85 24.40 -23.32
CA ARG A 380 0.69 25.69 -22.64
C ARG A 380 1.99 26.28 -22.11
N GLY A 381 3.15 25.64 -22.34
CA GLY A 381 4.43 26.06 -21.78
C GLY A 381 4.51 25.94 -20.24
N LEU A 382 3.67 25.10 -19.65
CA LEU A 382 3.70 24.79 -18.22
C LEU A 382 4.71 23.66 -17.93
N LEU A 383 5.05 23.49 -16.65
CA LEU A 383 5.88 22.37 -16.22
C LEU A 383 5.16 21.05 -16.56
N ALA A 384 5.73 20.28 -17.50
CA ALA A 384 5.08 19.10 -18.09
C ALA A 384 5.34 17.83 -17.28
N ASP A 385 5.12 17.86 -15.96
CA ASP A 385 5.37 16.77 -15.01
C ASP A 385 4.23 15.74 -14.92
N GLY A 386 3.03 16.11 -15.37
CA GLY A 386 1.83 15.27 -15.28
C GLY A 386 1.30 15.08 -13.85
N TYR A 387 1.71 15.93 -12.92
CA TYR A 387 1.22 15.87 -11.55
C TYR A 387 -0.23 16.38 -11.47
N VAL A 388 -1.13 15.54 -10.97
CA VAL A 388 -2.57 15.83 -10.88
C VAL A 388 -2.84 16.59 -9.57
N GLY A 389 -2.33 17.81 -9.51
CA GLY A 389 -2.44 18.73 -8.37
C GLY A 389 -3.41 19.89 -8.64
N ARG A 390 -3.63 20.70 -7.60
CA ARG A 390 -4.54 21.85 -7.61
C ARG A 390 -4.22 22.84 -8.74
N GLN A 391 -2.93 23.14 -8.97
CA GLN A 391 -2.53 24.12 -9.98
C GLN A 391 -2.82 23.61 -11.40
N ALA A 392 -2.53 22.34 -11.67
CA ALA A 392 -2.82 21.73 -12.96
C ALA A 392 -4.33 21.66 -13.23
N TYR A 393 -5.13 21.33 -12.21
CA TYR A 393 -6.58 21.35 -12.28
C TYR A 393 -7.11 22.74 -12.66
N ALA A 394 -6.66 23.79 -11.95
CA ALA A 394 -7.08 25.15 -12.24
C ALA A 394 -6.76 25.56 -13.69
N ALA A 395 -5.54 25.27 -14.18
CA ALA A 395 -5.13 25.60 -15.53
C ALA A 395 -5.95 24.87 -16.62
N VAL A 396 -6.29 23.59 -16.39
CA VAL A 396 -7.12 22.82 -17.33
C VAL A 396 -8.56 23.32 -17.34
N MET A 397 -9.14 23.61 -16.17
CA MET A 397 -10.51 24.11 -16.06
C MET A 397 -10.66 25.50 -16.69
N GLU A 398 -9.69 26.39 -16.50
CA GLU A 398 -9.63 27.70 -17.17
C GLU A 398 -9.61 27.56 -18.70
N ALA A 399 -8.76 26.65 -19.21
CA ALA A 399 -8.65 26.42 -20.65
C ALA A 399 -9.92 25.80 -21.28
N ALA A 400 -10.68 25.02 -20.50
CA ALA A 400 -11.92 24.38 -20.98
C ALA A 400 -13.16 25.27 -20.84
N GLY A 401 -13.10 26.29 -19.97
CA GLY A 401 -14.22 27.25 -19.76
C GLY A 401 -14.14 28.50 -20.58
N GLY A 402 -13.04 28.75 -21.26
CA GLY A 402 -12.87 29.85 -22.20
C GLY A 402 -13.07 29.40 -23.64
#